data_7c4731b68366790306e0284a00a4f713
#
_entry.id   7c4731b68366790306e0284a00a4f713
#
_cell.length_a   1.000
_cell.length_b   1.000
_cell.length_c   1.000
_cell.angle_alpha   90.00
_cell.angle_beta   90.00
_cell.angle_gamma   90.00
#
_symmetry.space_group_name_H-M   'P 1'
#
loop_
_entity.id
_entity.type
_entity.pdbx_description
1 polymer ?
#
loop_
_entity_poly.entity_id
_entity_poly.type
_entity_poly.pdbx_seq_one_letter_code
_entity_poly.pdbx_strand_id
1 'polypeptide(L)'
;QKKLTEVRHQCELIKTKYETEAKYLTTLETKGSDNLTVQQNKIVQNDENRVKYEQKLQKLNEDIAVSQNALNGQDTTAKKVKELEKFETKIEQNISTHKKTLDFFKDNDTCPVCTQSIDEKFKEEKCNHETSTITKLESGLKQLVGELNIHEEKMTQFSQMSNKISEMNVEIAKINGSLSALKKHSDQIQLE
;
A
#
# COMPACT_ATOMS: atom_id res chain seq x y z
N GLN A 1 34.86 -51.63 73.01
CA GLN A 1 34.45 -52.05 71.59
C GLN A 1 33.15 -51.37 71.16
N LYS A 2 32.05 -51.34 71.96
CA LYS A 2 30.76 -50.73 71.58
C LYS A 2 30.85 -49.25 71.20
N LYS A 3 31.61 -48.43 71.93
CA LYS A 3 31.81 -46.99 71.61
C LYS A 3 32.54 -46.76 70.30
N LEU A 4 33.48 -47.58 69.91
CA LEU A 4 34.23 -47.48 68.67
C LEU A 4 33.35 -47.81 67.47
N THR A 5 32.46 -48.79 67.58
CA THR A 5 31.50 -49.15 66.54
C THR A 5 30.47 -48.03 66.33
N GLU A 6 30.00 -47.41 67.40
CA GLU A 6 29.04 -46.29 67.31
C GLU A 6 29.67 -45.08 66.60
N VAL A 7 30.92 -44.73 66.95
CA VAL A 7 31.65 -43.64 66.31
C VAL A 7 31.90 -43.91 64.85
N ARG A 8 32.25 -45.16 64.47
CA ARG A 8 32.36 -45.52 63.04
C ARG A 8 31.07 -45.38 62.30
N HIS A 9 29.98 -45.84 62.87
CA HIS A 9 28.65 -45.73 62.25
C HIS A 9 28.24 -44.25 62.02
N GLN A 10 28.50 -43.38 63.05
CA GLN A 10 28.25 -41.94 62.93
C GLN A 10 29.10 -41.29 61.83
N CYS A 11 30.39 -41.67 61.71
CA CYS A 11 31.28 -41.20 60.66
C CYS A 11 30.79 -41.60 59.26
N GLU A 12 30.30 -42.82 59.11
CA GLU A 12 29.74 -43.28 57.82
C GLU A 12 28.45 -42.54 57.45
N LEU A 13 27.56 -42.27 58.39
CA LEU A 13 26.35 -41.47 58.20
C LEU A 13 26.71 -40.04 57.81
N ILE A 14 27.65 -39.39 58.46
CA ILE A 14 28.09 -38.05 58.12
C ILE A 14 28.72 -38.04 56.71
N LYS A 15 29.57 -39.01 56.39
CA LYS A 15 30.18 -39.15 55.05
C LYS A 15 29.13 -39.29 53.97
N THR A 16 28.15 -40.18 54.15
CA THR A 16 27.08 -40.40 53.21
C THR A 16 26.23 -39.13 53.03
N LYS A 17 25.93 -38.45 54.11
CA LYS A 17 25.21 -37.16 54.07
C LYS A 17 25.98 -36.11 53.28
N TYR A 18 27.27 -35.95 53.56
CA TYR A 18 28.12 -35.01 52.84
C TYR A 18 28.20 -35.34 51.33
N GLU A 19 28.41 -36.61 50.98
CA GLU A 19 28.44 -37.02 49.57
C GLU A 19 27.13 -36.77 48.84
N THR A 20 26.00 -36.95 49.51
CA THR A 20 24.65 -36.65 48.97
C THR A 20 24.43 -35.19 48.75
N GLU A 21 24.81 -34.34 49.73
CA GLU A 21 24.71 -32.89 49.62
C GLU A 21 25.65 -32.34 48.53
N ALA A 22 26.89 -32.86 48.45
CA ALA A 22 27.82 -32.49 47.38
C ALA A 22 27.28 -32.80 45.98
N LYS A 23 26.71 -33.99 45.77
CA LYS A 23 26.05 -34.35 44.51
C LYS A 23 24.85 -33.47 44.18
N TYR A 24 24.09 -33.12 45.22
CA TYR A 24 22.92 -32.21 45.02
C TYR A 24 23.37 -30.82 44.59
N LEU A 25 24.42 -30.26 45.25
CA LEU A 25 24.99 -28.97 44.86
C LEU A 25 25.51 -28.97 43.41
N THR A 26 26.28 -30.00 43.05
CA THR A 26 26.78 -30.13 41.66
C THR A 26 25.63 -30.21 40.66
N THR A 27 24.53 -30.86 41.00
CA THR A 27 23.32 -30.96 40.13
C THR A 27 22.62 -29.57 40.02
N LEU A 28 22.57 -28.80 41.11
CA LEU A 28 22.01 -27.45 41.09
C LEU A 28 22.88 -26.49 40.27
N GLU A 29 24.20 -26.56 40.43
CA GLU A 29 25.13 -25.73 39.64
C GLU A 29 25.05 -25.99 38.16
N THR A 30 25.03 -27.29 37.76
CA THR A 30 24.86 -27.67 36.32
C THR A 30 23.55 -27.20 35.78
N LYS A 31 22.41 -27.44 36.45
CA LYS A 31 21.11 -26.95 36.03
C LYS A 31 21.02 -25.44 35.95
N GLY A 32 21.62 -24.73 36.87
CA GLY A 32 21.70 -23.27 36.86
C GLY A 32 22.50 -22.74 35.68
N SER A 33 23.65 -23.35 35.39
CA SER A 33 24.49 -23.00 34.23
C SER A 33 23.77 -23.26 32.90
N ASP A 34 23.10 -24.41 32.77
CA ASP A 34 22.35 -24.77 31.58
C ASP A 34 21.19 -23.78 31.34
N ASN A 35 20.46 -23.41 32.38
CA ASN A 35 19.36 -22.40 32.28
C ASN A 35 19.88 -21.04 31.84
N LEU A 36 21.01 -20.56 32.44
CA LEU A 36 21.65 -19.30 32.05
C LEU A 36 22.05 -19.32 30.56
N THR A 37 22.62 -20.42 30.09
CA THR A 37 22.99 -20.57 28.67
C THR A 37 21.75 -20.50 27.74
N VAL A 38 20.69 -21.16 28.14
CA VAL A 38 19.41 -21.11 27.36
C VAL A 38 18.83 -19.71 27.33
N GLN A 39 18.84 -18.98 28.46
CA GLN A 39 18.34 -17.61 28.51
C GLN A 39 19.21 -16.64 27.69
N GLN A 40 20.53 -16.75 27.78
CA GLN A 40 21.47 -15.98 26.96
C GLN A 40 21.22 -16.20 25.44
N ASN A 41 21.06 -17.44 25.03
CA ASN A 41 20.76 -17.76 23.63
C ASN A 41 19.42 -17.15 23.15
N LYS A 42 18.40 -17.12 24.02
CA LYS A 42 17.11 -16.47 23.70
C LYS A 42 17.28 -14.95 23.54
N ILE A 43 18.08 -14.32 24.39
CA ILE A 43 18.36 -12.87 24.28
C ILE A 43 19.07 -12.57 22.95
N VAL A 44 20.10 -13.33 22.60
CA VAL A 44 20.82 -13.16 21.32
C VAL A 44 19.87 -13.32 20.15
N GLN A 45 19.01 -14.34 20.15
CA GLN A 45 18.03 -14.57 19.09
C GLN A 45 17.00 -13.42 18.99
N ASN A 46 16.56 -12.88 20.14
CA ASN A 46 15.67 -11.72 20.18
C ASN A 46 16.35 -10.49 19.58
N ASP A 47 17.61 -10.24 19.90
CA ASP A 47 18.38 -9.11 19.37
C ASP A 47 18.60 -9.23 17.85
N GLU A 48 18.92 -10.43 17.35
CA GLU A 48 19.02 -10.67 15.91
C GLU A 48 17.68 -10.40 15.19
N ASN A 49 16.58 -10.85 15.76
CA ASN A 49 15.25 -10.61 15.21
C ASN A 49 14.89 -9.13 15.25
N ARG A 50 15.26 -8.41 16.34
CA ARG A 50 15.07 -6.97 16.45
C ARG A 50 15.80 -6.23 15.32
N VAL A 51 17.07 -6.52 15.10
CA VAL A 51 17.86 -5.91 14.01
C VAL A 51 17.22 -6.14 12.64
N LYS A 52 16.76 -7.38 12.37
CA LYS A 52 16.05 -7.69 11.10
C LYS A 52 14.77 -6.87 10.95
N TYR A 53 13.98 -6.72 11.99
CA TYR A 53 12.76 -5.92 11.97
C TYR A 53 13.02 -4.43 11.80
N GLU A 54 14.05 -3.88 12.48
CA GLU A 54 14.48 -2.49 12.35
C GLU A 54 14.94 -2.17 10.91
N GLN A 55 15.74 -3.04 10.30
CA GLN A 55 16.16 -2.91 8.90
C GLN A 55 14.98 -2.95 7.94
N LYS A 56 14.02 -3.86 8.16
CA LYS A 56 12.81 -3.95 7.35
C LYS A 56 11.94 -2.70 7.49
N LEU A 57 11.82 -2.16 8.68
CA LEU A 57 11.08 -0.94 8.99
C LEU A 57 11.70 0.28 8.30
N GLN A 58 13.03 0.39 8.33
CA GLN A 58 13.74 1.44 7.62
C GLN A 58 13.46 1.38 6.12
N LYS A 59 13.59 0.21 5.50
CA LYS A 59 13.32 0.03 4.07
C LYS A 59 11.88 0.39 3.70
N LEU A 60 10.89 -0.06 4.48
CA LEU A 60 9.49 0.28 4.25
C LEU A 60 9.24 1.79 4.32
N ASN A 61 9.86 2.50 5.27
CA ASN A 61 9.75 3.96 5.36
C ASN A 61 10.38 4.68 4.16
N GLU A 62 11.52 4.20 3.68
CA GLU A 62 12.16 4.71 2.45
C GLU A 62 11.27 4.49 1.23
N ASP A 63 10.69 3.30 1.05
CA ASP A 63 9.78 2.96 -0.03
C ASP A 63 8.48 3.80 0.02
N ILE A 64 7.95 4.08 1.21
CA ILE A 64 6.81 4.98 1.41
C ILE A 64 7.17 6.40 1.00
N ALA A 65 8.33 6.91 1.40
CA ALA A 65 8.76 8.27 1.05
C ALA A 65 8.91 8.45 -0.47
N VAL A 66 9.49 7.46 -1.16
CA VAL A 66 9.58 7.43 -2.63
C VAL A 66 8.19 7.42 -3.26
N SER A 67 7.30 6.56 -2.75
CA SER A 67 5.92 6.43 -3.25
C SER A 67 5.09 7.70 -3.01
N GLN A 68 5.24 8.35 -1.86
CA GLN A 68 4.58 9.63 -1.56
C GLN A 68 5.07 10.75 -2.49
N ASN A 69 6.36 10.81 -2.77
CA ASN A 69 6.90 11.77 -3.74
C ASN A 69 6.35 11.56 -5.14
N ALA A 70 6.15 10.31 -5.56
CA ALA A 70 5.57 9.98 -6.85
C ALA A 70 4.06 10.33 -6.94
N LEU A 71 3.36 10.50 -5.82
CA LEU A 71 1.98 11.00 -5.78
C LEU A 71 1.90 12.54 -5.98
N ASN A 72 3.03 13.23 -6.02
CA ASN A 72 3.05 14.67 -6.31
C ASN A 72 2.44 14.94 -7.69
N GLY A 73 1.45 15.82 -7.72
CA GLY A 73 0.72 16.15 -8.94
C GLY A 73 -0.61 15.40 -9.13
N GLN A 74 -1.00 14.52 -8.20
CA GLN A 74 -2.29 13.83 -8.24
C GLN A 74 -3.46 14.81 -8.33
N ASP A 75 -3.48 15.85 -7.50
CA ASP A 75 -4.54 16.86 -7.47
C ASP A 75 -4.63 17.64 -8.78
N THR A 76 -3.49 17.98 -9.38
CA THR A 76 -3.44 18.68 -10.67
C THR A 76 -3.93 17.79 -11.79
N THR A 77 -3.57 16.50 -11.79
CA THR A 77 -4.04 15.52 -12.76
C THR A 77 -5.56 15.31 -12.62
N ALA A 78 -6.09 15.17 -11.42
CA ALA A 78 -7.52 15.03 -11.17
C ALA A 78 -8.33 16.26 -11.62
N LYS A 79 -7.81 17.48 -11.43
CA LYS A 79 -8.43 18.69 -11.95
C LYS A 79 -8.43 18.71 -13.47
N LYS A 80 -7.33 18.30 -14.10
CA LYS A 80 -7.21 18.24 -15.55
C LYS A 80 -8.19 17.23 -16.16
N VAL A 81 -8.34 16.05 -15.58
CA VAL A 81 -9.35 15.06 -16.01
C VAL A 81 -10.74 15.69 -16.01
N LYS A 82 -11.15 16.31 -14.89
CA LYS A 82 -12.47 16.97 -14.80
C LYS A 82 -12.67 18.10 -15.79
N GLU A 83 -11.63 18.83 -16.15
CA GLU A 83 -11.70 19.86 -17.18
C GLU A 83 -11.87 19.25 -18.56
N LEU A 84 -11.11 18.22 -18.89
CA LEU A 84 -11.20 17.50 -20.17
C LEU A 84 -12.57 16.86 -20.36
N GLU A 85 -13.12 16.19 -19.33
CA GLU A 85 -14.49 15.62 -19.35
C GLU A 85 -15.57 16.69 -19.66
N LYS A 86 -15.42 17.89 -19.07
CA LYS A 86 -16.33 19.01 -19.36
C LYS A 86 -16.20 19.50 -20.80
N PHE A 87 -14.98 19.53 -21.35
CA PHE A 87 -14.77 19.89 -22.74
C PHE A 87 -15.30 18.82 -23.68
N GLU A 88 -15.11 17.54 -23.38
CA GLU A 88 -15.69 16.42 -24.12
C GLU A 88 -17.20 16.57 -24.24
N THR A 89 -17.89 16.71 -23.12
CA THR A 89 -19.34 16.91 -23.07
C THR A 89 -19.80 18.10 -23.95
N LYS A 90 -19.07 19.22 -23.90
CA LYS A 90 -19.41 20.40 -24.72
C LYS A 90 -19.22 20.14 -26.23
N ILE A 91 -18.13 19.48 -26.60
CA ILE A 91 -17.86 19.17 -28.02
C ILE A 91 -18.92 18.19 -28.52
N GLU A 92 -19.28 17.16 -27.75
CA GLU A 92 -20.36 16.22 -28.12
C GLU A 92 -21.72 16.91 -28.32
N GLN A 93 -22.07 17.84 -27.41
CA GLN A 93 -23.29 18.65 -27.55
C GLN A 93 -23.27 19.49 -28.81
N ASN A 94 -22.11 20.11 -29.12
CA ASN A 94 -21.96 20.91 -30.35
C ASN A 94 -22.09 20.02 -31.61
N ILE A 95 -21.43 18.86 -31.63
CA ILE A 95 -21.55 17.89 -32.73
C ILE A 95 -23.02 17.49 -32.90
N SER A 96 -23.73 17.18 -31.81
CA SER A 96 -25.15 16.84 -31.87
C SER A 96 -26.00 17.96 -32.43
N THR A 97 -25.70 19.21 -32.05
CA THR A 97 -26.41 20.39 -32.57
C THR A 97 -26.16 20.59 -34.06
N HIS A 98 -24.91 20.50 -34.50
CA HIS A 98 -24.56 20.65 -35.94
C HIS A 98 -25.12 19.50 -36.76
N LYS A 99 -25.15 18.25 -36.24
CA LYS A 99 -25.82 17.11 -36.93
C LYS A 99 -27.31 17.35 -37.11
N LYS A 100 -28.02 17.84 -36.10
CA LYS A 100 -29.43 18.19 -36.19
C LYS A 100 -29.68 19.28 -37.24
N THR A 101 -28.81 20.28 -37.30
CA THR A 101 -28.88 21.35 -38.29
C THR A 101 -28.62 20.80 -39.71
N LEU A 102 -27.63 19.93 -39.86
CA LEU A 102 -27.34 19.26 -41.14
C LEU A 102 -28.50 18.41 -41.61
N ASP A 103 -29.09 17.58 -40.75
CA ASP A 103 -30.26 16.74 -41.06
C ASP A 103 -31.45 17.59 -41.43
N PHE A 104 -31.69 18.71 -40.73
CA PHE A 104 -32.75 19.65 -41.09
C PHE A 104 -32.63 20.16 -42.53
N PHE A 105 -31.45 20.63 -42.93
CA PHE A 105 -31.24 21.12 -44.28
C PHE A 105 -31.24 20.00 -45.34
N LYS A 106 -30.85 18.78 -44.99
CA LYS A 106 -30.95 17.64 -45.91
C LYS A 106 -32.37 17.20 -46.19
N ASP A 107 -33.22 17.17 -45.16
CA ASP A 107 -34.53 16.54 -45.21
C ASP A 107 -35.67 17.52 -45.58
N ASN A 108 -35.39 18.84 -45.59
CA ASN A 108 -36.42 19.84 -45.82
C ASN A 108 -36.08 20.77 -47.01
N ASP A 109 -37.03 20.91 -47.94
CA ASP A 109 -36.97 21.87 -49.03
C ASP A 109 -37.75 23.16 -48.71
N THR A 110 -38.54 23.12 -47.64
CA THR A 110 -39.29 24.26 -47.13
C THR A 110 -39.08 24.44 -45.63
N CYS A 111 -39.02 25.67 -45.18
CA CYS A 111 -38.90 25.97 -43.78
C CYS A 111 -40.21 25.64 -43.04
N PRO A 112 -40.21 24.72 -42.03
CA PRO A 112 -41.43 24.34 -41.32
C PRO A 112 -42.00 25.47 -40.44
N VAL A 113 -41.20 26.52 -40.17
CA VAL A 113 -41.63 27.67 -39.35
C VAL A 113 -42.30 28.75 -40.19
N CYS A 114 -41.74 29.13 -41.35
CA CYS A 114 -42.23 30.22 -42.16
C CYS A 114 -42.79 29.74 -43.53
N THR A 115 -42.76 28.45 -43.81
CA THR A 115 -43.28 27.82 -45.05
C THR A 115 -42.66 28.32 -46.37
N GLN A 116 -41.55 29.08 -46.29
CA GLN A 116 -40.80 29.51 -47.46
C GLN A 116 -39.95 28.38 -48.00
N SER A 117 -39.79 28.32 -49.33
CA SER A 117 -38.85 27.40 -49.96
C SER A 117 -37.40 27.76 -49.60
N ILE A 118 -36.56 26.77 -49.34
CA ILE A 118 -35.16 26.93 -49.07
C ILE A 118 -34.42 26.92 -50.41
N ASP A 119 -33.65 27.97 -50.68
CA ASP A 119 -32.84 28.03 -51.89
C ASP A 119 -31.81 26.90 -51.93
N GLU A 120 -31.71 26.21 -53.06
CA GLU A 120 -30.87 25.02 -53.22
C GLU A 120 -29.38 25.33 -52.99
N LYS A 121 -28.90 26.45 -53.50
CA LYS A 121 -27.51 26.86 -53.31
C LYS A 121 -27.21 27.16 -51.85
N PHE A 122 -28.14 27.84 -51.18
CA PHE A 122 -28.01 28.12 -49.74
C PHE A 122 -28.04 26.82 -48.94
N LYS A 123 -28.88 25.85 -49.29
CA LYS A 123 -28.98 24.52 -48.67
C LYS A 123 -27.66 23.77 -48.81
N GLU A 124 -27.07 23.75 -50.00
CA GLU A 124 -25.77 23.12 -50.28
C GLU A 124 -24.64 23.77 -49.49
N GLU A 125 -24.56 25.11 -49.50
CA GLU A 125 -23.55 25.84 -48.74
C GLU A 125 -23.66 25.55 -47.25
N LYS A 126 -24.87 25.49 -46.68
CA LYS A 126 -25.11 25.16 -45.27
C LYS A 126 -24.72 23.71 -44.95
N CYS A 127 -25.14 22.74 -45.77
CA CYS A 127 -24.77 21.34 -45.60
C CYS A 127 -23.24 21.14 -45.61
N ASN A 128 -22.55 21.81 -46.54
CA ASN A 128 -21.11 21.75 -46.65
C ASN A 128 -20.41 22.38 -45.40
N HIS A 129 -20.95 23.54 -44.94
CA HIS A 129 -20.45 24.20 -43.74
C HIS A 129 -20.60 23.31 -42.49
N GLU A 130 -21.82 22.79 -42.26
CA GLU A 130 -22.11 21.92 -41.11
C GLU A 130 -21.25 20.65 -41.13
N THR A 131 -21.14 20.00 -42.31
CA THR A 131 -20.29 18.80 -42.48
C THR A 131 -18.83 19.08 -42.15
N SER A 132 -18.29 20.23 -42.64
CA SER A 132 -16.90 20.64 -42.35
C SER A 132 -16.70 20.91 -40.85
N THR A 133 -17.70 21.54 -40.20
CA THR A 133 -17.66 21.86 -38.77
C THR A 133 -17.71 20.57 -37.95
N ILE A 134 -18.61 19.65 -38.28
CA ILE A 134 -18.71 18.33 -37.60
C ILE A 134 -17.37 17.58 -37.68
N THR A 135 -16.79 17.50 -38.90
CA THR A 135 -15.52 16.80 -39.12
C THR A 135 -14.38 17.39 -38.26
N LYS A 136 -14.31 18.72 -38.13
CA LYS A 136 -13.31 19.41 -37.28
C LYS A 136 -13.54 19.11 -35.81
N LEU A 137 -14.79 19.16 -35.33
CA LEU A 137 -15.15 18.87 -33.95
C LEU A 137 -14.88 17.39 -33.62
N GLU A 138 -15.20 16.44 -34.48
CA GLU A 138 -14.93 15.02 -34.30
C GLU A 138 -13.42 14.73 -34.25
N SER A 139 -12.63 15.41 -35.08
CA SER A 139 -11.18 15.33 -35.03
C SER A 139 -10.62 15.88 -33.69
N GLY A 140 -11.13 17.02 -33.23
CA GLY A 140 -10.78 17.61 -31.94
C GLY A 140 -11.19 16.73 -30.75
N LEU A 141 -12.39 16.12 -30.83
CA LEU A 141 -12.87 15.18 -29.82
C LEU A 141 -11.95 13.96 -29.69
N LYS A 142 -11.52 13.40 -30.83
CA LYS A 142 -10.59 12.26 -30.84
C LYS A 142 -9.25 12.59 -30.15
N GLN A 143 -8.72 13.79 -30.38
CA GLN A 143 -7.49 14.23 -29.72
C GLN A 143 -7.70 14.41 -28.22
N LEU A 144 -8.80 15.03 -27.82
CA LEU A 144 -9.15 15.26 -26.42
C LEU A 144 -9.35 13.94 -25.66
N VAL A 145 -10.04 12.96 -26.24
CA VAL A 145 -10.20 11.62 -25.66
C VAL A 145 -8.84 10.93 -25.51
N GLY A 146 -7.91 11.11 -26.46
CA GLY A 146 -6.55 10.61 -26.32
C GLY A 146 -5.81 11.21 -25.12
N GLU A 147 -5.93 12.52 -24.90
CA GLU A 147 -5.36 13.19 -23.72
C GLU A 147 -6.04 12.74 -22.43
N LEU A 148 -7.36 12.59 -22.43
CA LEU A 148 -8.13 12.12 -21.28
C LEU A 148 -7.66 10.75 -20.83
N ASN A 149 -7.53 9.79 -21.75
CA ASN A 149 -7.04 8.44 -21.45
C ASN A 149 -5.65 8.46 -20.78
N ILE A 150 -4.73 9.29 -21.26
CA ILE A 150 -3.38 9.43 -20.65
C ILE A 150 -3.49 9.90 -19.19
N HIS A 151 -4.37 10.86 -18.89
CA HIS A 151 -4.55 11.36 -17.53
C HIS A 151 -5.29 10.38 -16.64
N GLU A 152 -6.24 9.61 -17.16
CA GLU A 152 -6.94 8.54 -16.42
C GLU A 152 -6.00 7.38 -16.08
N GLU A 153 -5.11 6.99 -17.01
CA GLU A 153 -4.07 6.01 -16.72
C GLU A 153 -3.15 6.47 -15.57
N LYS A 154 -2.77 7.76 -15.56
CA LYS A 154 -2.00 8.33 -14.45
C LYS A 154 -2.79 8.28 -13.13
N MET A 155 -4.10 8.59 -13.15
CA MET A 155 -4.94 8.49 -11.96
C MET A 155 -5.01 7.05 -11.42
N THR A 156 -5.09 6.07 -12.32
CA THR A 156 -5.03 4.66 -11.96
C THR A 156 -3.69 4.29 -11.30
N GLN A 157 -2.57 4.78 -11.83
CA GLN A 157 -1.25 4.58 -11.23
C GLN A 157 -1.16 5.21 -9.83
N PHE A 158 -1.68 6.42 -9.63
CA PHE A 158 -1.76 7.06 -8.31
C PHE A 158 -2.59 6.24 -7.32
N SER A 159 -3.73 5.71 -7.74
CA SER A 159 -4.57 4.85 -6.91
C SER A 159 -3.83 3.57 -6.48
N GLN A 160 -3.15 2.90 -7.42
CA GLN A 160 -2.34 1.71 -7.11
C GLN A 160 -1.21 2.03 -6.13
N MET A 161 -0.57 3.19 -6.28
CA MET A 161 0.51 3.63 -5.39
C MET A 161 0.00 3.96 -3.99
N SER A 162 -1.16 4.61 -3.88
CA SER A 162 -1.83 4.87 -2.61
C SER A 162 -2.17 3.57 -1.86
N ASN A 163 -2.66 2.56 -2.59
CA ASN A 163 -2.94 1.24 -2.01
C ASN A 163 -1.65 0.57 -1.49
N LYS A 164 -0.56 0.62 -2.25
CA LYS A 164 0.74 0.10 -1.79
C LYS A 164 1.23 0.79 -0.52
N ILE A 165 1.11 2.12 -0.44
CA ILE A 165 1.45 2.86 0.79
C ILE A 165 0.60 2.36 1.98
N SER A 166 -0.69 2.13 1.76
CA SER A 166 -1.58 1.59 2.81
C SER A 166 -1.15 0.20 3.26
N GLU A 167 -0.79 -0.69 2.34
CA GLU A 167 -0.28 -2.02 2.65
C GLU A 167 1.04 -1.96 3.44
N MET A 168 1.98 -1.10 3.03
CA MET A 168 3.25 -0.88 3.74
C MET A 168 3.02 -0.34 5.16
N ASN A 169 2.06 0.57 5.35
CA ASN A 169 1.71 1.08 6.68
C ASN A 169 1.14 -0.02 7.59
N VAL A 170 0.32 -0.93 7.06
CA VAL A 170 -0.16 -2.10 7.81
C VAL A 170 1.00 -3.01 8.20
N GLU A 171 1.97 -3.22 7.32
CA GLU A 171 3.15 -4.03 7.61
C GLU A 171 4.05 -3.38 8.67
N ILE A 172 4.24 -2.06 8.63
CA ILE A 172 4.92 -1.28 9.67
C ILE A 172 4.25 -1.48 11.03
N ALA A 173 2.92 -1.40 11.09
CA ALA A 173 2.19 -1.62 12.33
C ALA A 173 2.41 -3.03 12.91
N LYS A 174 2.45 -4.06 12.07
CA LYS A 174 2.76 -5.45 12.48
C LYS A 174 4.20 -5.57 13.01
N ILE A 175 5.17 -4.97 12.32
CA ILE A 175 6.58 -4.98 12.75
C ILE A 175 6.74 -4.27 14.09
N ASN A 176 6.12 -3.11 14.29
CA ASN A 176 6.15 -2.38 15.56
C ASN A 176 5.54 -3.21 16.70
N GLY A 177 4.46 -3.94 16.44
CA GLY A 177 3.88 -4.90 17.38
C GLY A 177 4.87 -6.01 17.77
N SER A 178 5.56 -6.58 16.76
CA SER A 178 6.58 -7.62 16.98
C SER A 178 7.78 -7.09 17.78
N LEU A 179 8.28 -5.90 17.47
CA LEU A 179 9.35 -5.23 18.22
C LEU A 179 8.95 -5.00 19.68
N SER A 180 7.74 -4.55 19.94
CA SER A 180 7.20 -4.38 21.28
C SER A 180 7.14 -5.70 22.06
N ALA A 181 6.72 -6.79 21.40
CA ALA A 181 6.66 -8.12 22.00
C ALA A 181 8.08 -8.66 22.31
N LEU A 182 9.03 -8.51 21.38
CA LEU A 182 10.43 -8.91 21.61
C LEU A 182 11.05 -8.15 22.80
N LYS A 183 10.80 -6.84 22.90
CA LYS A 183 11.27 -6.03 24.02
C LYS A 183 10.72 -6.56 25.34
N LYS A 184 9.42 -6.75 25.45
CA LYS A 184 8.79 -7.31 26.67
C LYS A 184 9.37 -8.68 27.04
N HIS A 185 9.60 -9.54 26.05
CA HIS A 185 10.19 -10.86 26.29
C HIS A 185 11.65 -10.78 26.78
N SER A 186 12.45 -9.87 26.21
CA SER A 186 13.82 -9.63 26.70
C SER A 186 13.84 -9.07 28.12
N ASP A 187 12.94 -8.11 28.43
CA ASP A 187 12.80 -7.55 29.77
C ASP A 187 12.41 -8.62 30.81
N GLN A 188 11.55 -9.56 30.44
CA GLN A 188 11.16 -10.69 31.30
C GLN A 188 12.34 -11.63 31.59
N ILE A 189 13.11 -12.01 30.55
CA ILE A 189 14.28 -12.89 30.72
C ILE A 189 15.35 -12.25 31.65
N GLN A 190 15.47 -10.92 31.64
CA GLN A 190 16.44 -10.22 32.51
C GLN A 190 16.00 -10.17 33.98
N LEU A 191 14.73 -10.38 34.29
CA LEU A 191 14.18 -10.37 35.65
C LEU A 191 14.21 -11.76 36.33
N GLU A 192 14.37 -12.83 35.56
CA GLU A 192 14.52 -14.23 36.03
C GLU A 192 15.98 -14.59 36.33
#